data_76530e3180c1a9b71e1ce2a901657758
#
_entry.id   76530e3180c1a9b71e1ce2a901657758
#
_cell.length_a   1.000
_cell.length_b   1.000
_cell.length_c   1.000
_cell.angle_alpha   90.00
_cell.angle_beta   90.00
_cell.angle_gamma   90.00
#
_symmetry.space_group_name_H-M   'P 1'
#
loop_
_entity.id
_entity.type
_entity.pdbx_description
1 polymer ?
#
loop_
_entity_poly.entity_id
_entity_poly.type
_entity_poly.pdbx_seq_one_letter_code
_entity_poly.pdbx_strand_id
1 'polypeptide(L)'
;MKIVFTGGGTAGHVIPNIALIKRLQAEGWDVSYIGSENGMERGMIEALPGVAYYGIPCGKLRRYFSVENFKDPFRVLKGIRQARALLKTLKPDVVFSKGGFVSVPVVMAAGWAHIRVVAHESDYTPGLANRIAERFVDTVCVTFEDTMRCVRHGTPVFTGTPIRPELYEGSRERALAFTGLSGEKPVLLVEGGSSGAVALNELLRGALDRLLPVYDIVHLCGRGKRDDSIRRDGYVQYEFISEQMADLLTLADIVLSRAGANAVFEFLALTKPAVLVPLPLSASRGDQILNAKYFEKKGYAIMVDQDAATSDSLADAVNHLYENRLEYSAAMAADGKLDGTDEVLNEIREAACRTQEGAGKGRRHG
;
A
#
# COMPACT_ATOMS: atom_id res chain seq x y z
N MET A 1 10.75 -20.99 12.00
CA MET A 1 10.58 -20.95 10.53
C MET A 1 11.38 -19.80 9.96
N LYS A 2 11.73 -19.90 8.66
CA LYS A 2 12.50 -18.87 7.94
C LYS A 2 11.72 -18.33 6.78
N ILE A 3 11.67 -17.02 6.64
CA ILE A 3 10.98 -16.36 5.54
C ILE A 3 11.85 -15.32 4.86
N VAL A 4 11.74 -15.21 3.54
CA VAL A 4 12.29 -14.11 2.77
C VAL A 4 11.15 -13.24 2.26
N PHE A 5 11.18 -11.97 2.63
CA PHE A 5 10.30 -10.95 2.07
C PHE A 5 10.93 -10.30 0.84
N THR A 6 10.10 -9.90 -0.10
CA THR A 6 10.52 -9.07 -1.24
C THR A 6 9.40 -8.13 -1.66
N GLY A 7 9.79 -7.01 -2.22
CA GLY A 7 8.91 -5.96 -2.71
C GLY A 7 9.64 -4.62 -2.70
N GLY A 8 9.15 -3.64 -3.43
CA GLY A 8 9.81 -2.34 -3.43
C GLY A 8 9.46 -1.46 -4.61
N GLY A 9 10.21 -0.38 -4.74
CA GLY A 9 9.99 0.64 -5.75
C GLY A 9 8.98 1.72 -5.34
N THR A 10 8.05 1.41 -4.44
CA THR A 10 7.10 2.36 -3.84
C THR A 10 6.85 2.01 -2.38
N ALA A 11 6.46 2.99 -1.56
CA ALA A 11 6.09 2.75 -0.16
C ALA A 11 4.93 1.75 -0.02
N GLY A 12 4.01 1.73 -0.99
CA GLY A 12 2.89 0.78 -1.02
C GLY A 12 3.28 -0.70 -1.10
N HIS A 13 4.48 -1.02 -1.62
CA HIS A 13 5.01 -2.39 -1.62
C HIS A 13 5.87 -2.72 -0.39
N VAL A 14 6.17 -1.74 0.46
CA VAL A 14 7.07 -1.92 1.62
C VAL A 14 6.30 -1.88 2.93
N ILE A 15 5.42 -0.90 3.09
CA ILE A 15 4.69 -0.68 4.34
C ILE A 15 3.88 -1.92 4.79
N PRO A 16 3.11 -2.60 3.92
CA PRO A 16 2.42 -3.82 4.32
C PRO A 16 3.37 -4.96 4.70
N ASN A 17 4.56 -5.05 4.06
CA ASN A 17 5.58 -6.01 4.45
C ASN A 17 6.06 -5.76 5.89
N ILE A 18 6.24 -4.49 6.28
CA ILE A 18 6.67 -4.14 7.64
C ILE A 18 5.67 -4.62 8.68
N ALA A 19 4.36 -4.47 8.41
CA ALA A 19 3.32 -4.95 9.30
C ALA A 19 3.40 -6.48 9.50
N LEU A 20 3.52 -7.24 8.40
CA LEU A 20 3.67 -8.70 8.45
C LEU A 20 4.98 -9.13 9.12
N ILE A 21 6.09 -8.46 8.83
CA ILE A 21 7.41 -8.75 9.41
C ILE A 21 7.37 -8.65 10.93
N LYS A 22 6.82 -7.56 11.49
CA LYS A 22 6.71 -7.37 12.94
C LYS A 22 5.92 -8.49 13.62
N ARG A 23 4.82 -8.94 13.01
CA ARG A 23 4.01 -10.04 13.53
C ARG A 23 4.75 -11.37 13.51
N LEU A 24 5.41 -11.72 12.39
CA LEU A 24 6.18 -12.96 12.27
C LEU A 24 7.43 -12.98 13.18
N GLN A 25 8.10 -11.83 13.36
CA GLN A 25 9.19 -11.72 14.33
C GLN A 25 8.72 -11.98 15.77
N ALA A 26 7.55 -11.46 16.14
CA ALA A 26 6.94 -11.74 17.45
C ALA A 26 6.60 -13.22 17.65
N GLU A 27 6.37 -13.97 16.56
CA GLU A 27 6.19 -15.44 16.55
C GLU A 27 7.51 -16.22 16.50
N GLY A 28 8.66 -15.53 16.52
CA GLY A 28 9.97 -16.17 16.50
C GLY A 28 10.46 -16.64 15.13
N TRP A 29 9.93 -16.05 14.04
CA TRP A 29 10.42 -16.33 12.68
C TRP A 29 11.75 -15.62 12.41
N ASP A 30 12.64 -16.30 11.68
CA ASP A 30 13.86 -15.73 11.12
C ASP A 30 13.50 -15.02 9.79
N VAL A 31 13.57 -13.70 9.80
CA VAL A 31 13.11 -12.86 8.68
C VAL A 31 14.29 -12.24 7.96
N SER A 32 14.32 -12.43 6.65
CA SER A 32 15.24 -11.74 5.75
C SER A 32 14.47 -10.97 4.66
N TYR A 33 15.08 -9.94 4.12
CA TYR A 33 14.50 -9.15 3.05
C TYR A 33 15.45 -9.08 1.85
N ILE A 34 14.95 -9.42 0.66
CA ILE A 34 15.69 -9.21 -0.60
C ILE A 34 15.01 -8.09 -1.37
N GLY A 35 15.73 -6.98 -1.54
CA GLY A 35 15.27 -5.77 -2.21
C GLY A 35 16.26 -5.26 -3.24
N SER A 36 16.07 -4.04 -3.76
CA SER A 36 17.01 -3.44 -4.69
C SER A 36 18.22 -2.83 -3.97
N GLU A 37 19.36 -2.73 -4.67
CA GLU A 37 20.62 -2.17 -4.12
C GLU A 37 20.43 -0.73 -3.60
N ASN A 38 19.64 0.08 -4.31
CA ASN A 38 19.48 1.51 -4.06
C ASN A 38 18.00 1.95 -4.03
N GLY A 39 17.09 1.07 -3.61
CA GLY A 39 15.67 1.39 -3.51
C GLY A 39 15.31 2.08 -2.19
N MET A 40 14.16 2.73 -2.19
CA MET A 40 13.61 3.36 -0.99
C MET A 40 13.30 2.34 0.12
N GLU A 41 13.01 1.10 -0.26
CA GLU A 41 12.74 0.00 0.66
C GLU A 41 13.91 -0.29 1.58
N ARG A 42 15.15 -0.08 1.12
CA ARG A 42 16.36 -0.39 1.89
C ARG A 42 16.38 0.35 3.22
N GLY A 43 16.26 1.67 3.21
CA GLY A 43 16.29 2.45 4.45
C GLY A 43 15.14 2.12 5.40
N MET A 44 13.96 1.78 4.87
CA MET A 44 12.81 1.40 5.69
C MET A 44 12.99 0.05 6.36
N ILE A 45 13.59 -0.92 5.67
CA ILE A 45 13.79 -2.28 6.19
C ILE A 45 15.03 -2.36 7.09
N GLU A 46 16.12 -1.69 6.75
CA GLU A 46 17.33 -1.63 7.60
C GLU A 46 17.06 -0.95 8.95
N ALA A 47 16.01 -0.13 9.05
CA ALA A 47 15.56 0.46 10.31
C ALA A 47 14.83 -0.56 11.22
N LEU A 48 14.46 -1.76 10.72
CA LEU A 48 13.80 -2.78 11.50
C LEU A 48 14.83 -3.66 12.22
N PRO A 49 14.78 -3.77 13.55
CA PRO A 49 15.71 -4.63 14.27
C PRO A 49 15.51 -6.09 13.89
N GLY A 50 16.62 -6.82 13.74
CA GLY A 50 16.58 -8.26 13.48
C GLY A 50 16.20 -8.70 12.06
N VAL A 51 16.09 -7.78 11.10
CA VAL A 51 15.83 -8.08 9.68
C VAL A 51 17.10 -7.89 8.85
N ALA A 52 17.60 -8.96 8.25
CA ALA A 52 18.74 -8.87 7.34
C ALA A 52 18.29 -8.42 5.94
N TYR A 53 18.86 -7.31 5.44
CA TYR A 53 18.58 -6.79 4.10
C TYR A 53 19.65 -7.20 3.10
N TYR A 54 19.24 -7.71 1.95
CA TYR A 54 20.10 -8.10 0.84
C TYR A 54 19.71 -7.34 -0.43
N GLY A 55 20.59 -6.47 -0.91
CA GLY A 55 20.37 -5.73 -2.15
C GLY A 55 20.77 -6.53 -3.38
N ILE A 56 19.88 -6.60 -4.38
CA ILE A 56 20.16 -7.20 -5.69
C ILE A 56 19.90 -6.18 -6.82
N PRO A 57 20.56 -6.34 -7.99
CA PRO A 57 20.24 -5.54 -9.16
C PRO A 57 18.83 -5.88 -9.65
N CYS A 58 18.01 -4.83 -9.83
CA CYS A 58 16.66 -4.95 -10.34
C CYS A 58 16.52 -4.10 -11.61
N GLY A 59 15.86 -4.61 -12.64
CA GLY A 59 15.47 -3.83 -13.81
C GLY A 59 14.25 -2.98 -13.50
N LYS A 60 14.15 -1.77 -14.06
CA LYS A 60 12.92 -0.99 -14.09
C LYS A 60 12.37 -1.04 -15.50
N LEU A 61 11.27 -1.74 -15.74
CA LEU A 61 10.55 -1.61 -17.01
C LEU A 61 9.91 -0.21 -17.08
N ARG A 62 10.64 0.72 -17.70
CA ARG A 62 10.16 2.09 -17.92
C ARG A 62 9.21 2.11 -19.11
N ARG A 63 8.13 2.87 -19.00
CA ARG A 63 7.10 3.00 -20.05
C ARG A 63 7.53 3.84 -21.24
N TYR A 64 8.64 4.61 -21.14
CA TYR A 64 9.20 5.43 -22.20
C TYR A 64 10.47 4.80 -22.74
N PHE A 65 10.76 5.10 -24.01
CA PHE A 65 11.95 4.62 -24.68
C PHE A 65 13.19 5.20 -23.99
N SER A 66 14.01 4.35 -23.38
CA SER A 66 15.25 4.70 -22.71
C SER A 66 16.33 3.68 -23.10
N VAL A 67 17.55 4.13 -23.34
CA VAL A 67 18.71 3.26 -23.57
C VAL A 67 18.93 2.28 -22.41
N GLU A 68 18.49 2.65 -21.20
CA GLU A 68 18.54 1.77 -20.04
C GLU A 68 17.61 0.55 -20.14
N ASN A 69 16.53 0.61 -20.94
CA ASN A 69 15.65 -0.52 -21.18
C ASN A 69 16.38 -1.71 -21.83
N PHE A 70 17.48 -1.46 -22.59
CA PHE A 70 18.32 -2.52 -23.13
C PHE A 70 19.24 -3.16 -22.09
N LYS A 71 19.56 -2.45 -21.01
CA LYS A 71 20.39 -2.97 -19.90
C LYS A 71 19.56 -3.68 -18.84
N ASP A 72 18.27 -3.40 -18.77
CA ASP A 72 17.39 -3.95 -17.75
C ASP A 72 17.21 -5.48 -17.82
N PRO A 73 17.12 -6.15 -18.98
CA PRO A 73 17.10 -7.62 -19.04
C PRO A 73 18.36 -8.25 -18.42
N PHE A 74 19.55 -7.67 -18.67
CA PHE A 74 20.81 -8.16 -18.10
C PHE A 74 20.86 -7.93 -16.59
N ARG A 75 20.32 -6.81 -16.09
CA ARG A 75 20.18 -6.54 -14.65
C ARG A 75 19.24 -7.54 -14.00
N VAL A 76 18.11 -7.86 -14.62
CA VAL A 76 17.17 -8.86 -14.13
C VAL A 76 17.84 -10.24 -14.08
N LEU A 77 18.55 -10.67 -15.12
CA LEU A 77 19.27 -11.95 -15.13
C LEU A 77 20.36 -12.01 -14.04
N LYS A 78 21.10 -10.92 -13.84
CA LYS A 78 22.07 -10.82 -12.74
C LYS A 78 21.37 -10.90 -11.40
N GLY A 79 20.24 -10.19 -11.23
CA GLY A 79 19.42 -10.23 -10.03
C GLY A 79 18.90 -11.63 -9.72
N ILE A 80 18.41 -12.37 -10.72
CA ILE A 80 17.96 -13.76 -10.56
C ILE A 80 19.10 -14.67 -10.07
N ARG A 81 20.31 -14.53 -10.66
CA ARG A 81 21.46 -15.31 -10.21
C ARG A 81 21.84 -15.02 -8.75
N GLN A 82 21.83 -13.75 -8.36
CA GLN A 82 22.12 -13.33 -6.99
C GLN A 82 21.03 -13.79 -6.02
N ALA A 83 19.75 -13.60 -6.38
CA ALA A 83 18.62 -14.07 -5.60
C ALA A 83 18.71 -15.61 -5.37
N ARG A 84 19.04 -16.37 -6.43
CA ARG A 84 19.22 -17.83 -6.32
C ARG A 84 20.35 -18.21 -5.35
N ALA A 85 21.48 -17.50 -5.39
CA ALA A 85 22.60 -17.73 -4.46
C ALA A 85 22.19 -17.42 -3.02
N LEU A 86 21.49 -16.28 -2.80
CA LEU A 86 20.98 -15.90 -1.49
C LEU A 86 19.98 -16.92 -0.95
N LEU A 87 18.99 -17.33 -1.73
CA LEU A 87 17.98 -18.32 -1.34
C LEU A 87 18.63 -19.69 -0.99
N LYS A 88 19.68 -20.08 -1.72
CA LYS A 88 20.45 -21.30 -1.39
C LYS A 88 21.15 -21.21 -0.03
N THR A 89 21.62 -20.01 0.36
CA THR A 89 22.30 -19.76 1.65
C THR A 89 21.29 -19.61 2.78
N LEU A 90 20.23 -18.80 2.57
CA LEU A 90 19.21 -18.49 3.57
C LEU A 90 18.31 -19.70 3.86
N LYS A 91 18.04 -20.52 2.85
CA LYS A 91 17.15 -21.71 2.90
C LYS A 91 15.81 -21.37 3.56
N PRO A 92 15.05 -20.40 3.01
CA PRO A 92 13.77 -20.05 3.57
C PRO A 92 12.74 -21.18 3.37
N ASP A 93 11.81 -21.29 4.30
CA ASP A 93 10.65 -22.18 4.19
C ASP A 93 9.62 -21.62 3.20
N VAL A 94 9.54 -20.28 3.08
CA VAL A 94 8.63 -19.58 2.21
C VAL A 94 9.22 -18.23 1.76
N VAL A 95 8.83 -17.78 0.57
CA VAL A 95 9.06 -16.41 0.06
C VAL A 95 7.74 -15.67 -0.01
N PHE A 96 7.68 -14.46 0.58
CA PHE A 96 6.55 -13.57 0.44
C PHE A 96 6.89 -12.38 -0.47
N SER A 97 6.03 -12.12 -1.46
CA SER A 97 6.19 -11.04 -2.44
C SER A 97 5.03 -10.06 -2.39
N LYS A 98 5.30 -8.81 -2.03
CA LYS A 98 4.31 -7.71 -2.14
C LYS A 98 4.26 -7.10 -3.55
N GLY A 99 5.13 -7.57 -4.45
CA GLY A 99 5.16 -7.09 -5.82
C GLY A 99 6.15 -5.95 -6.08
N GLY A 100 5.95 -5.27 -7.21
CA GLY A 100 6.94 -4.33 -7.76
C GLY A 100 8.04 -5.06 -8.54
N PHE A 101 8.76 -4.34 -9.42
CA PHE A 101 9.82 -4.96 -10.26
C PHE A 101 10.97 -5.54 -9.47
N VAL A 102 11.15 -5.08 -8.25
CA VAL A 102 12.17 -5.57 -7.31
C VAL A 102 11.94 -7.04 -6.97
N SER A 103 10.68 -7.47 -6.86
CA SER A 103 10.34 -8.85 -6.48
C SER A 103 10.50 -9.87 -7.59
N VAL A 104 10.42 -9.46 -8.87
CA VAL A 104 10.43 -10.39 -10.01
C VAL A 104 11.63 -11.33 -10.01
N PRO A 105 12.89 -10.88 -9.87
CA PRO A 105 14.05 -11.76 -9.80
C PRO A 105 13.99 -12.76 -8.65
N VAL A 106 13.47 -12.35 -7.50
CA VAL A 106 13.40 -13.17 -6.28
C VAL A 106 12.35 -14.27 -6.44
N VAL A 107 11.15 -13.90 -6.90
CA VAL A 107 10.05 -14.85 -7.13
C VAL A 107 10.42 -15.89 -8.18
N MET A 108 11.03 -15.48 -9.31
CA MET A 108 11.50 -16.41 -10.33
C MET A 108 12.57 -17.36 -9.77
N ALA A 109 13.53 -16.85 -9.01
CA ALA A 109 14.58 -17.68 -8.40
C ALA A 109 14.01 -18.66 -7.36
N ALA A 110 13.02 -18.26 -6.58
CA ALA A 110 12.33 -19.10 -5.61
C ALA A 110 11.55 -20.23 -6.30
N GLY A 111 10.75 -19.90 -7.33
CA GLY A 111 10.01 -20.92 -8.10
C GLY A 111 10.93 -21.97 -8.76
N TRP A 112 12.06 -21.55 -9.35
CA TRP A 112 13.05 -22.50 -9.88
C TRP A 112 13.78 -23.31 -8.80
N ALA A 113 13.83 -22.80 -7.58
CA ALA A 113 14.39 -23.54 -6.45
C ALA A 113 13.34 -24.39 -5.71
N HIS A 114 12.10 -24.43 -6.22
CA HIS A 114 10.97 -25.13 -5.61
C HIS A 114 10.67 -24.68 -4.18
N ILE A 115 10.97 -23.41 -3.86
CA ILE A 115 10.58 -22.76 -2.61
C ILE A 115 9.17 -22.18 -2.82
N ARG A 116 8.27 -22.43 -1.87
CA ARG A 116 6.91 -21.90 -1.93
C ARG A 116 6.89 -20.38 -1.94
N VAL A 117 6.05 -19.81 -2.80
CA VAL A 117 5.89 -18.38 -2.96
C VAL A 117 4.45 -17.97 -2.71
N VAL A 118 4.26 -17.07 -1.76
CA VAL A 118 3.00 -16.35 -1.54
C VAL A 118 3.19 -14.94 -2.07
N ALA A 119 2.36 -14.52 -3.01
CA ALA A 119 2.34 -13.14 -3.51
C ALA A 119 1.09 -12.40 -3.06
N HIS A 120 1.17 -11.09 -2.99
CA HIS A 120 0.04 -10.23 -2.67
C HIS A 120 -0.15 -9.16 -3.75
N GLU A 121 -1.37 -9.03 -4.26
CA GLU A 121 -1.77 -7.97 -5.17
C GLU A 121 -2.64 -6.95 -4.45
N SER A 122 -2.22 -5.69 -4.47
CA SER A 122 -2.93 -4.61 -3.80
C SER A 122 -4.00 -3.94 -4.65
N ASP A 123 -3.72 -3.77 -5.94
CA ASP A 123 -4.60 -3.04 -6.84
C ASP A 123 -5.72 -3.94 -7.39
N TYR A 124 -6.80 -3.29 -7.84
CA TYR A 124 -7.94 -3.98 -8.43
C TYR A 124 -7.56 -4.85 -9.65
N THR A 125 -6.54 -4.43 -10.41
CA THR A 125 -5.97 -5.24 -11.50
C THR A 125 -4.51 -5.55 -11.26
N PRO A 126 -4.06 -6.82 -11.50
CA PRO A 126 -2.68 -7.21 -11.26
C PRO A 126 -1.67 -6.35 -12.04
N GLY A 127 -0.67 -5.86 -11.30
CA GLY A 127 0.43 -5.09 -11.87
C GLY A 127 1.30 -5.95 -12.83
N LEU A 128 2.03 -5.28 -13.74
CA LEU A 128 2.86 -6.00 -14.72
C LEU A 128 3.92 -6.90 -14.06
N ALA A 129 4.51 -6.45 -12.95
CA ALA A 129 5.48 -7.25 -12.20
C ALA A 129 4.86 -8.54 -11.66
N ASN A 130 3.67 -8.43 -11.05
CA ASN A 130 2.94 -9.59 -10.54
C ASN A 130 2.52 -10.54 -11.69
N ARG A 131 2.04 -10.03 -12.81
CA ARG A 131 1.71 -10.85 -14.01
C ARG A 131 2.91 -11.62 -14.55
N ILE A 132 4.12 -11.03 -14.55
CA ILE A 132 5.35 -11.72 -15.00
C ILE A 132 5.73 -12.80 -13.99
N ALA A 133 5.65 -12.50 -12.70
CA ALA A 133 6.07 -13.38 -11.63
C ALA A 133 5.05 -14.50 -11.32
N GLU A 134 3.78 -14.32 -11.66
CA GLU A 134 2.64 -15.16 -11.29
C GLU A 134 2.85 -16.67 -11.59
N ARG A 135 3.56 -17.02 -12.67
CA ARG A 135 3.88 -18.41 -13.02
C ARG A 135 4.76 -19.15 -12.00
N PHE A 136 5.37 -18.40 -11.10
CA PHE A 136 6.28 -18.91 -10.07
C PHE A 136 5.70 -18.77 -8.67
N VAL A 137 4.40 -18.44 -8.58
CA VAL A 137 3.68 -18.19 -7.33
C VAL A 137 2.73 -19.34 -7.06
N ASP A 138 2.72 -19.83 -5.82
CA ASP A 138 1.80 -20.89 -5.38
C ASP A 138 0.45 -20.31 -4.96
N THR A 139 0.47 -19.23 -4.15
CA THR A 139 -0.73 -18.55 -3.64
C THR A 139 -0.67 -17.06 -3.98
N VAL A 140 -1.75 -16.52 -4.53
CA VAL A 140 -1.90 -15.08 -4.81
C VAL A 140 -2.99 -14.52 -3.90
N CYS A 141 -2.57 -13.87 -2.82
CA CYS A 141 -3.45 -13.09 -1.98
C CYS A 141 -3.90 -11.84 -2.73
N VAL A 142 -5.18 -11.53 -2.72
CA VAL A 142 -5.74 -10.37 -3.41
C VAL A 142 -6.51 -9.48 -2.44
N THR A 143 -6.39 -8.18 -2.64
CA THR A 143 -7.05 -7.16 -1.82
C THR A 143 -8.53 -7.01 -2.20
N PHE A 144 -8.87 -7.13 -3.48
CA PHE A 144 -10.24 -7.04 -3.98
C PHE A 144 -10.74 -8.42 -4.42
N GLU A 145 -11.95 -8.79 -4.03
CA GLU A 145 -12.52 -10.08 -4.39
C GLU A 145 -12.59 -10.30 -5.91
N ASP A 146 -12.96 -9.25 -6.65
CA ASP A 146 -13.03 -9.30 -8.12
C ASP A 146 -11.68 -9.56 -8.78
N THR A 147 -10.55 -9.24 -8.11
CA THR A 147 -9.20 -9.50 -8.61
C THR A 147 -8.89 -10.99 -8.73
N MET A 148 -9.57 -11.85 -7.97
CA MET A 148 -9.41 -13.31 -8.07
C MET A 148 -9.60 -13.81 -9.50
N ARG A 149 -10.53 -13.21 -10.26
CA ARG A 149 -10.80 -13.56 -11.67
C ARG A 149 -9.68 -13.17 -12.63
N CYS A 150 -8.79 -12.28 -12.18
CA CYS A 150 -7.65 -11.82 -12.98
C CYS A 150 -6.41 -12.69 -12.81
N VAL A 151 -6.35 -13.53 -11.78
CA VAL A 151 -5.25 -14.44 -11.47
C VAL A 151 -5.29 -15.62 -12.46
N ARG A 152 -4.19 -15.85 -13.16
CA ARG A 152 -4.08 -16.89 -14.21
C ARG A 152 -3.28 -18.10 -13.75
N HIS A 153 -2.39 -17.91 -12.79
CA HIS A 153 -1.50 -18.95 -12.25
C HIS A 153 -1.45 -18.81 -10.73
N GLY A 154 -1.24 -19.92 -10.03
CA GLY A 154 -1.33 -19.98 -8.58
C GLY A 154 -2.78 -20.06 -8.11
N THR A 155 -2.96 -20.19 -6.80
CA THR A 155 -4.28 -20.24 -6.15
C THR A 155 -4.65 -18.83 -5.68
N PRO A 156 -5.71 -18.19 -6.22
CA PRO A 156 -6.15 -16.90 -5.72
C PRO A 156 -6.86 -17.07 -4.38
N VAL A 157 -6.55 -16.19 -3.44
CA VAL A 157 -7.19 -16.12 -2.11
C VAL A 157 -7.57 -14.67 -1.83
N PHE A 158 -8.84 -14.42 -1.56
CA PHE A 158 -9.30 -13.11 -1.13
C PHE A 158 -8.97 -12.91 0.35
N THR A 159 -7.92 -12.14 0.64
CA THR A 159 -7.44 -11.86 1.99
C THR A 159 -7.75 -10.44 2.46
N GLY A 160 -8.03 -9.50 1.56
CA GLY A 160 -7.88 -8.08 1.88
C GLY A 160 -6.40 -7.66 1.87
N THR A 161 -6.09 -6.54 2.49
CA THR A 161 -4.70 -6.02 2.58
C THR A 161 -4.25 -5.94 4.04
N PRO A 162 -2.96 -6.21 4.34
CA PRO A 162 -2.42 -6.01 5.68
C PRO A 162 -2.48 -4.53 6.07
N ILE A 163 -3.02 -4.26 7.25
CA ILE A 163 -3.13 -2.93 7.83
C ILE A 163 -2.07 -2.77 8.92
N ARG A 164 -1.48 -1.59 9.01
CA ARG A 164 -0.50 -1.26 10.06
C ARG A 164 -1.20 -1.22 11.43
N PRO A 165 -0.77 -2.01 12.42
CA PRO A 165 -1.43 -2.04 13.73
C PRO A 165 -1.36 -0.68 14.43
N GLU A 166 -0.34 0.12 14.16
CA GLU A 166 -0.17 1.45 14.74
C GLU A 166 -1.33 2.40 14.39
N LEU A 167 -2.05 2.15 13.28
CA LEU A 167 -3.19 2.98 12.88
C LEU A 167 -4.38 2.88 13.84
N TYR A 168 -4.50 1.78 14.59
CA TYR A 168 -5.55 1.60 15.60
C TYR A 168 -5.21 2.25 16.95
N GLU A 169 -3.98 2.76 17.12
CA GLU A 169 -3.48 3.39 18.35
C GLU A 169 -3.52 4.92 18.31
N GLY A 170 -4.22 5.49 17.34
CA GLY A 170 -4.33 6.93 17.15
C GLY A 170 -5.07 7.62 18.30
N SER A 171 -4.69 8.87 18.62
CA SER A 171 -5.32 9.70 19.65
C SER A 171 -5.71 11.07 19.08
N ARG A 172 -6.98 11.41 19.30
CA ARG A 172 -7.50 12.75 18.96
C ARG A 172 -6.78 13.86 19.70
N GLU A 173 -6.47 13.66 20.99
CA GLU A 173 -5.77 14.65 21.82
C GLU A 173 -4.35 14.90 21.29
N ARG A 174 -3.60 13.84 20.97
CA ARG A 174 -2.25 13.98 20.39
C ARG A 174 -2.29 14.71 19.04
N ALA A 175 -3.30 14.42 18.22
CA ALA A 175 -3.46 15.09 16.94
C ALA A 175 -3.77 16.58 17.09
N LEU A 176 -4.66 16.96 18.01
CA LEU A 176 -4.97 18.37 18.31
C LEU A 176 -3.73 19.10 18.84
N ALA A 177 -3.00 18.49 19.78
CA ALA A 177 -1.76 19.06 20.30
C ALA A 177 -0.70 19.25 19.19
N PHE A 178 -0.61 18.31 18.23
CA PHE A 178 0.31 18.37 17.12
C PHE A 178 -0.08 19.42 16.08
N THR A 179 -1.37 19.51 15.73
CA THR A 179 -1.87 20.41 14.67
C THR A 179 -2.11 21.84 15.17
N GLY A 180 -2.37 22.02 16.47
CA GLY A 180 -2.80 23.29 17.04
C GLY A 180 -4.24 23.68 16.70
N LEU A 181 -5.04 22.76 16.15
CA LEU A 181 -6.45 22.99 15.85
C LEU A 181 -7.29 22.99 17.13
N SER A 182 -8.41 23.74 17.14
CA SER A 182 -9.28 23.85 18.33
C SER A 182 -10.07 22.57 18.61
N GLY A 183 -10.37 21.79 17.56
CA GLY A 183 -11.23 20.61 17.64
C GLY A 183 -12.73 20.93 17.77
N GLU A 184 -13.13 22.19 17.58
CA GLU A 184 -14.54 22.64 17.61
C GLU A 184 -15.26 22.35 16.30
N LYS A 185 -14.53 22.38 15.17
CA LYS A 185 -15.03 22.06 13.85
C LYS A 185 -14.75 20.60 13.47
N PRO A 186 -15.53 20.01 12.57
CA PRO A 186 -15.16 18.74 11.95
C PRO A 186 -13.86 18.89 11.17
N VAL A 187 -13.08 17.81 11.12
CA VAL A 187 -11.75 17.80 10.52
C VAL A 187 -11.75 17.07 9.19
N LEU A 188 -11.34 17.76 8.12
CA LEU A 188 -11.02 17.20 6.82
C LEU A 188 -9.51 16.93 6.74
N LEU A 189 -9.13 15.66 6.66
CA LEU A 189 -7.75 15.26 6.36
C LEU A 189 -7.58 15.15 4.85
N VAL A 190 -6.54 15.82 4.31
CA VAL A 190 -6.24 15.79 2.87
C VAL A 190 -4.87 15.19 2.63
N GLU A 191 -4.80 14.13 1.81
CA GLU A 191 -3.53 13.50 1.46
C GLU A 191 -3.43 13.14 -0.04
N GLY A 192 -2.28 13.42 -0.63
CA GLY A 192 -1.98 13.10 -2.03
C GLY A 192 -1.07 11.89 -2.22
N GLY A 193 -0.84 11.10 -1.14
CA GLY A 193 0.19 10.06 -1.09
C GLY A 193 1.59 10.61 -0.87
N SER A 194 2.61 9.75 -0.73
CA SER A 194 3.97 10.08 -0.30
C SER A 194 4.69 11.13 -1.16
N SER A 195 4.34 11.22 -2.45
CA SER A 195 4.91 12.21 -3.37
C SER A 195 4.09 13.51 -3.43
N GLY A 196 2.91 13.54 -2.80
CA GLY A 196 1.93 14.60 -2.91
C GLY A 196 1.32 14.70 -4.32
N ALA A 197 0.21 15.42 -4.44
CA ALA A 197 -0.57 15.51 -5.67
C ALA A 197 -0.83 16.98 -6.02
N VAL A 198 -0.06 17.57 -6.95
CA VAL A 198 -0.16 18.99 -7.31
C VAL A 198 -1.59 19.37 -7.68
N ALA A 199 -2.24 18.65 -8.59
CA ALA A 199 -3.60 18.95 -9.01
C ALA A 199 -4.61 18.87 -7.86
N LEU A 200 -4.49 17.90 -6.95
CA LEU A 200 -5.34 17.82 -5.76
C LEU A 200 -5.11 19.00 -4.82
N ASN A 201 -3.83 19.39 -4.62
CA ASN A 201 -3.47 20.53 -3.80
C ASN A 201 -4.08 21.84 -4.35
N GLU A 202 -4.04 22.03 -5.68
CA GLU A 202 -4.60 23.21 -6.36
C GLU A 202 -6.13 23.23 -6.23
N LEU A 203 -6.80 22.11 -6.49
CA LEU A 203 -8.26 21.99 -6.30
C LEU A 203 -8.68 22.32 -4.87
N LEU A 204 -7.99 21.75 -3.87
CA LEU A 204 -8.27 22.03 -2.47
C LEU A 204 -8.05 23.51 -2.12
N ARG A 205 -6.90 24.07 -2.53
CA ARG A 205 -6.58 25.48 -2.24
C ARG A 205 -7.60 26.44 -2.83
N GLY A 206 -8.10 26.15 -4.02
CA GLY A 206 -9.19 26.92 -4.62
C GLY A 206 -10.53 26.75 -3.91
N ALA A 207 -10.73 25.68 -3.15
CA ALA A 207 -11.96 25.39 -2.39
C ALA A 207 -11.93 25.92 -0.94
N LEU A 208 -10.82 26.47 -0.44
CA LEU A 208 -10.65 26.84 0.97
C LEU A 208 -11.70 27.83 1.46
N ASP A 209 -12.10 28.81 0.63
CA ASP A 209 -13.11 29.80 1.04
C ASP A 209 -14.49 29.19 1.32
N ARG A 210 -14.80 28.07 0.66
CA ARG A 210 -16.05 27.33 0.88
C ARG A 210 -15.96 26.31 2.02
N LEU A 211 -14.77 25.73 2.23
CA LEU A 211 -14.58 24.64 3.20
C LEU A 211 -14.24 25.14 4.61
N LEU A 212 -13.38 26.16 4.76
CA LEU A 212 -12.92 26.64 6.07
C LEU A 212 -14.04 27.20 6.99
N PRO A 213 -15.15 27.74 6.48
CA PRO A 213 -16.26 28.09 7.38
C PRO A 213 -16.84 26.90 8.14
N VAL A 214 -16.76 25.68 7.56
CA VAL A 214 -17.34 24.44 8.12
C VAL A 214 -16.29 23.55 8.76
N TYR A 215 -15.09 23.41 8.17
CA TYR A 215 -14.09 22.44 8.56
C TYR A 215 -12.80 23.09 9.08
N ASP A 216 -12.12 22.39 9.97
CA ASP A 216 -10.68 22.49 10.13
C ASP A 216 -10.02 21.51 9.10
N ILE A 217 -8.92 21.94 8.47
CA ILE A 217 -8.31 21.19 7.37
C ILE A 217 -6.84 20.88 7.70
N VAL A 218 -6.49 19.60 7.72
CA VAL A 218 -5.11 19.11 7.80
C VAL A 218 -4.68 18.65 6.41
N HIS A 219 -3.72 19.34 5.79
CA HIS A 219 -3.31 19.10 4.42
C HIS A 219 -1.88 18.54 4.31
N LEU A 220 -1.74 17.27 3.91
CA LEU A 220 -0.47 16.63 3.59
C LEU A 220 -0.16 16.87 2.11
N CYS A 221 0.48 18.00 1.80
CA CYS A 221 0.64 18.49 0.43
C CYS A 221 1.78 17.82 -0.37
N GLY A 222 2.66 17.05 0.29
CA GLY A 222 3.83 16.42 -0.31
C GLY A 222 5.10 17.28 -0.22
N ARG A 223 6.26 16.62 -0.29
CA ARG A 223 7.57 17.26 -0.13
C ARG A 223 7.79 18.38 -1.15
N GLY A 224 8.22 19.55 -0.67
CA GLY A 224 8.45 20.75 -1.47
C GLY A 224 7.20 21.37 -2.08
N LYS A 225 5.99 21.04 -1.55
CA LYS A 225 4.71 21.54 -2.09
C LYS A 225 3.88 22.32 -1.07
N ARG A 226 4.44 22.56 0.09
CA ARG A 226 3.84 23.46 1.07
C ARG A 226 3.83 24.87 0.52
N ASP A 227 2.73 25.60 0.74
CA ASP A 227 2.58 26.99 0.33
C ASP A 227 2.45 27.88 1.59
N ASP A 228 3.57 28.48 2.00
CA ASP A 228 3.64 29.32 3.20
C ASP A 228 2.96 30.68 3.04
N SER A 229 2.53 31.05 1.83
CA SER A 229 1.75 32.26 1.59
C SER A 229 0.30 32.11 2.04
N ILE A 230 -0.21 30.87 2.12
CA ILE A 230 -1.58 30.58 2.55
C ILE A 230 -1.58 30.39 4.07
N ARG A 231 -1.97 31.46 4.79
CA ARG A 231 -2.13 31.45 6.25
C ARG A 231 -3.60 31.73 6.56
N ARG A 232 -4.32 30.71 6.98
CA ARG A 232 -5.76 30.76 7.27
C ARG A 232 -6.02 30.03 8.59
N ASP A 233 -6.87 30.57 9.43
CA ASP A 233 -7.32 29.88 10.64
C ASP A 233 -8.04 28.59 10.26
N GLY A 234 -7.75 27.52 10.99
CA GLY A 234 -8.29 26.19 10.71
C GLY A 234 -7.66 25.47 9.53
N TYR A 235 -6.57 26.00 8.90
CA TYR A 235 -5.84 25.35 7.81
C TYR A 235 -4.37 25.14 8.16
N VAL A 236 -3.98 23.89 8.30
CA VAL A 236 -2.57 23.51 8.58
C VAL A 236 -2.01 22.66 7.47
N GLN A 237 -0.77 22.94 7.04
CA GLN A 237 -0.09 22.25 5.95
C GLN A 237 1.16 21.54 6.45
N TYR A 238 1.33 20.30 6.04
CA TYR A 238 2.54 19.51 6.25
C TYR A 238 3.03 18.93 4.92
N GLU A 239 4.35 18.86 4.72
CA GLU A 239 4.90 18.23 3.53
C GLU A 239 4.77 16.71 3.57
N PHE A 240 5.06 16.13 4.71
CA PHE A 240 5.02 14.67 4.93
C PHE A 240 4.91 14.38 6.42
N ILE A 241 4.08 13.40 6.76
CA ILE A 241 3.91 12.89 8.12
C ILE A 241 3.96 11.36 8.08
N SER A 242 4.61 10.77 9.07
CA SER A 242 4.71 9.31 9.24
C SER A 242 4.23 8.89 10.62
N GLU A 243 4.84 9.43 11.68
CA GLU A 243 4.59 9.01 13.07
C GLU A 243 3.19 9.41 13.56
N GLN A 244 2.75 10.62 13.22
CA GLN A 244 1.45 11.14 13.66
C GLN A 244 0.28 10.76 12.75
N MET A 245 0.50 9.91 11.73
CA MET A 245 -0.57 9.56 10.77
C MET A 245 -1.76 8.87 11.44
N ALA A 246 -1.50 7.99 12.40
CA ALA A 246 -2.56 7.33 13.18
C ALA A 246 -3.43 8.35 13.95
N ASP A 247 -2.78 9.33 14.59
CA ASP A 247 -3.46 10.39 15.32
C ASP A 247 -4.30 11.27 14.39
N LEU A 248 -3.74 11.65 13.23
CA LEU A 248 -4.46 12.45 12.22
C LEU A 248 -5.66 11.72 11.61
N LEU A 249 -5.52 10.43 11.31
CA LEU A 249 -6.64 9.61 10.84
C LEU A 249 -7.71 9.44 11.93
N THR A 250 -7.31 9.35 13.20
CA THR A 250 -8.25 9.33 14.33
C THR A 250 -8.97 10.67 14.49
N LEU A 251 -8.26 11.80 14.32
CA LEU A 251 -8.82 13.14 14.37
C LEU A 251 -9.82 13.40 13.23
N ALA A 252 -9.54 12.91 12.04
CA ALA A 252 -10.32 13.18 10.84
C ALA A 252 -11.75 12.63 10.92
N ASP A 253 -12.73 13.45 10.57
CA ASP A 253 -14.12 13.04 10.38
C ASP A 253 -14.33 12.45 8.98
N ILE A 254 -13.71 13.05 7.98
CA ILE A 254 -13.69 12.62 6.58
C ILE A 254 -12.31 12.83 5.95
N VAL A 255 -12.06 12.14 4.86
CA VAL A 255 -10.77 12.20 4.13
C VAL A 255 -10.98 12.66 2.69
N LEU A 256 -10.07 13.47 2.17
CA LEU A 256 -9.92 13.77 0.75
C LEU A 256 -8.58 13.20 0.28
N SER A 257 -8.60 12.23 -0.64
CA SER A 257 -7.38 11.52 -1.00
C SER A 257 -7.30 11.09 -2.46
N ARG A 258 -6.10 10.64 -2.86
CA ARG A 258 -5.93 9.75 -4.01
C ARG A 258 -6.47 8.36 -3.68
N ALA A 259 -6.76 7.58 -4.72
CA ALA A 259 -7.30 6.22 -4.58
C ALA A 259 -6.22 5.13 -4.68
N GLY A 260 -5.09 5.32 -3.99
CA GLY A 260 -4.08 4.26 -3.84
C GLY A 260 -4.61 3.11 -2.97
N ALA A 261 -4.44 1.86 -3.41
CA ALA A 261 -5.05 0.70 -2.76
C ALA A 261 -4.81 0.64 -1.25
N ASN A 262 -3.56 0.82 -0.79
CA ASN A 262 -3.29 0.76 0.66
C ASN A 262 -4.02 1.85 1.45
N ALA A 263 -4.00 3.10 0.96
CA ALA A 263 -4.64 4.22 1.64
C ALA A 263 -6.16 4.00 1.77
N VAL A 264 -6.84 3.62 0.67
CA VAL A 264 -8.29 3.42 0.73
C VAL A 264 -8.69 2.26 1.64
N PHE A 265 -7.86 1.22 1.77
CA PHE A 265 -8.10 0.14 2.73
C PHE A 265 -7.72 0.52 4.18
N GLU A 266 -6.75 1.41 4.40
CA GLU A 266 -6.52 2.03 5.71
C GLU A 266 -7.74 2.87 6.13
N PHE A 267 -8.36 3.62 5.20
CA PHE A 267 -9.62 4.34 5.49
C PHE A 267 -10.77 3.38 5.79
N LEU A 268 -10.90 2.29 5.02
CA LEU A 268 -11.91 1.26 5.27
C LEU A 268 -11.74 0.64 6.66
N ALA A 269 -10.52 0.25 7.02
CA ALA A 269 -10.21 -0.36 8.32
C ALA A 269 -10.51 0.57 9.51
N LEU A 270 -10.39 1.89 9.31
CA LEU A 270 -10.70 2.90 10.32
C LEU A 270 -12.11 3.49 10.15
N THR A 271 -12.92 2.95 9.24
CA THR A 271 -14.27 3.44 8.91
C THR A 271 -14.31 4.93 8.63
N LYS A 272 -13.31 5.46 7.87
CA LYS A 272 -13.19 6.86 7.49
C LYS A 272 -13.73 7.11 6.08
N PRO A 273 -14.93 7.70 5.94
CA PRO A 273 -15.47 8.05 4.63
C PRO A 273 -14.53 8.97 3.85
N ALA A 274 -14.43 8.78 2.54
CA ALA A 274 -13.46 9.51 1.73
C ALA A 274 -14.07 10.07 0.43
N VAL A 275 -13.63 11.29 0.07
CA VAL A 275 -13.69 11.77 -1.32
C VAL A 275 -12.41 11.32 -2.00
N LEU A 276 -12.53 10.52 -3.05
CA LEU A 276 -11.41 9.96 -3.79
C LEU A 276 -11.26 10.65 -5.14
N VAL A 277 -10.09 11.27 -5.35
CA VAL A 277 -9.70 11.90 -6.61
C VAL A 277 -8.59 11.06 -7.25
N PRO A 278 -8.92 10.02 -8.03
CA PRO A 278 -7.92 9.12 -8.60
C PRO A 278 -7.01 9.82 -9.61
N LEU A 279 -5.80 9.27 -9.81
CA LEU A 279 -4.93 9.70 -10.90
C LEU A 279 -5.59 9.42 -12.25
N PRO A 280 -5.60 10.39 -13.20
CA PRO A 280 -6.20 10.20 -14.52
C PRO A 280 -5.39 9.21 -15.37
N LEU A 281 -5.99 8.73 -16.47
CA LEU A 281 -5.34 7.80 -17.40
C LEU A 281 -4.08 8.40 -18.06
N SER A 282 -4.02 9.71 -18.20
CA SER A 282 -2.85 10.44 -18.71
C SER A 282 -1.61 10.29 -17.80
N ALA A 283 -1.83 10.10 -16.48
CA ALA A 283 -0.77 9.98 -15.47
C ALA A 283 -0.58 8.57 -14.91
N SER A 284 -1.54 7.64 -15.15
CA SER A 284 -1.54 6.31 -14.55
C SER A 284 -2.04 5.22 -15.51
N ARG A 285 -2.05 3.96 -15.05
CA ARG A 285 -2.69 2.84 -15.77
C ARG A 285 -4.21 2.76 -15.54
N GLY A 286 -4.75 3.64 -14.71
CA GLY A 286 -6.14 3.60 -14.29
C GLY A 286 -6.41 2.73 -13.06
N ASP A 287 -5.39 2.19 -12.41
CA ASP A 287 -5.55 1.35 -11.22
C ASP A 287 -6.33 2.11 -10.13
N GLN A 288 -5.98 3.38 -9.88
CA GLN A 288 -6.68 4.20 -8.89
C GLN A 288 -8.13 4.48 -9.27
N ILE A 289 -8.44 4.62 -10.57
CA ILE A 289 -9.81 4.80 -11.04
C ILE A 289 -10.65 3.56 -10.71
N LEU A 290 -10.09 2.36 -10.92
CA LEU A 290 -10.77 1.11 -10.60
C LEU A 290 -10.95 0.93 -9.10
N ASN A 291 -9.94 1.25 -8.30
CA ASN A 291 -10.02 1.25 -6.84
C ASN A 291 -11.13 2.19 -6.35
N ALA A 292 -11.16 3.44 -6.85
CA ALA A 292 -12.18 4.43 -6.47
C ALA A 292 -13.60 3.98 -6.85
N LYS A 293 -13.79 3.47 -8.07
CA LYS A 293 -15.09 2.94 -8.52
C LYS A 293 -15.58 1.78 -7.68
N TYR A 294 -14.66 0.89 -7.23
CA TYR A 294 -15.03 -0.18 -6.32
C TYR A 294 -15.54 0.36 -4.98
N PHE A 295 -14.83 1.34 -4.39
CA PHE A 295 -15.20 1.97 -3.13
C PHE A 295 -16.51 2.75 -3.25
N GLU A 296 -16.72 3.47 -4.34
CA GLU A 296 -17.98 4.17 -4.62
C GLU A 296 -19.15 3.20 -4.77
N LYS A 297 -18.98 2.13 -5.56
CA LYS A 297 -20.00 1.08 -5.74
C LYS A 297 -20.40 0.41 -4.40
N LYS A 298 -19.47 0.28 -3.47
CA LYS A 298 -19.70 -0.28 -2.13
C LYS A 298 -20.32 0.72 -1.15
N GLY A 299 -20.43 1.99 -1.52
CA GLY A 299 -20.92 3.06 -0.64
C GLY A 299 -19.90 3.46 0.44
N TYR A 300 -18.59 3.32 0.17
CA TYR A 300 -17.54 3.70 1.11
C TYR A 300 -16.95 5.07 0.84
N ALA A 301 -17.10 5.57 -0.38
CA ALA A 301 -16.49 6.81 -0.83
C ALA A 301 -17.29 7.46 -1.95
N ILE A 302 -16.99 8.74 -2.20
CA ILE A 302 -17.40 9.45 -3.41
C ILE A 302 -16.20 9.57 -4.34
N MET A 303 -16.34 9.22 -5.60
CA MET A 303 -15.31 9.42 -6.60
C MET A 303 -15.52 10.75 -7.34
N VAL A 304 -14.45 11.54 -7.43
CA VAL A 304 -14.39 12.77 -8.22
C VAL A 304 -13.36 12.59 -9.33
N ASP A 305 -13.79 12.80 -10.59
CA ASP A 305 -12.88 12.76 -11.74
C ASP A 305 -11.99 14.00 -11.75
N GLN A 306 -10.67 13.83 -11.66
CA GLN A 306 -9.72 14.94 -11.63
C GLN A 306 -9.82 15.86 -12.85
N ASP A 307 -10.02 15.27 -14.04
CA ASP A 307 -9.99 16.04 -15.30
C ASP A 307 -11.26 16.91 -15.49
N ALA A 308 -12.35 16.53 -14.82
CA ALA A 308 -13.62 17.27 -14.82
C ALA A 308 -13.82 18.14 -13.56
N ALA A 309 -13.01 17.95 -12.52
CA ALA A 309 -13.18 18.59 -11.23
C ALA A 309 -12.85 20.08 -11.27
N THR A 310 -13.68 20.87 -10.60
CA THR A 310 -13.42 22.26 -10.21
C THR A 310 -13.31 22.33 -8.67
N SER A 311 -12.76 23.44 -8.16
CA SER A 311 -12.72 23.66 -6.70
C SER A 311 -14.13 23.70 -6.09
N ASP A 312 -15.11 24.20 -6.83
CA ASP A 312 -16.52 24.22 -6.41
C ASP A 312 -17.12 22.82 -6.34
N SER A 313 -16.95 22.01 -7.40
CA SER A 313 -17.47 20.65 -7.41
C SER A 313 -16.77 19.75 -6.37
N LEU A 314 -15.49 20.01 -6.06
CA LEU A 314 -14.79 19.34 -4.98
C LEU A 314 -15.39 19.70 -3.62
N ALA A 315 -15.67 21.00 -3.38
CA ALA A 315 -16.30 21.44 -2.13
C ALA A 315 -17.71 20.85 -1.96
N ASP A 316 -18.48 20.76 -3.05
CA ASP A 316 -19.80 20.11 -3.02
C ASP A 316 -19.71 18.63 -2.66
N ALA A 317 -18.75 17.90 -3.25
CA ALA A 317 -18.51 16.49 -2.93
C ALA A 317 -18.08 16.27 -1.47
N VAL A 318 -17.22 17.14 -0.93
CA VAL A 318 -16.79 17.11 0.48
C VAL A 318 -17.97 17.35 1.41
N ASN A 319 -18.79 18.37 1.14
CA ASN A 319 -19.96 18.68 1.95
C ASN A 319 -21.00 17.55 1.91
N HIS A 320 -21.30 17.03 0.72
CA HIS A 320 -22.22 15.91 0.56
C HIS A 320 -21.75 14.66 1.31
N LEU A 321 -20.45 14.32 1.23
CA LEU A 321 -19.89 13.20 1.99
C LEU A 321 -20.05 13.41 3.50
N TYR A 322 -19.73 14.60 3.99
CA TYR A 322 -19.81 14.91 5.42
C TYR A 322 -21.24 14.84 5.94
N GLU A 323 -22.19 15.40 5.23
CA GLU A 323 -23.62 15.35 5.59
C GLU A 323 -24.12 13.91 5.74
N ASN A 324 -23.65 13.01 4.86
CA ASN A 324 -24.05 11.60 4.84
C ASN A 324 -23.01 10.64 5.46
N ARG A 325 -21.99 11.16 6.15
CA ARG A 325 -20.84 10.38 6.61
C ARG A 325 -21.19 9.15 7.46
N LEU A 326 -22.29 9.21 8.22
CA LEU A 326 -22.72 8.08 9.05
C LEU A 326 -23.18 6.89 8.21
N GLU A 327 -23.80 7.14 7.05
CA GLU A 327 -24.23 6.08 6.11
C GLU A 327 -22.99 5.41 5.49
N TYR A 328 -22.01 6.22 5.07
CA TYR A 328 -20.73 5.70 4.53
C TYR A 328 -19.96 4.90 5.58
N SER A 329 -19.83 5.43 6.81
CA SER A 329 -19.17 4.71 7.91
C SER A 329 -19.90 3.41 8.28
N ALA A 330 -21.23 3.41 8.27
CA ALA A 330 -22.02 2.19 8.51
C ALA A 330 -21.82 1.14 7.41
N ALA A 331 -21.78 1.56 6.14
CA ALA A 331 -21.49 0.68 5.02
C ALA A 331 -20.08 0.06 5.12
N MET A 332 -19.09 0.87 5.51
CA MET A 332 -17.72 0.38 5.77
C MET A 332 -17.68 -0.63 6.93
N ALA A 333 -18.32 -0.31 8.05
CA ALA A 333 -18.35 -1.19 9.23
C ALA A 333 -19.08 -2.54 8.97
N ALA A 334 -19.99 -2.58 8.01
CA ALA A 334 -20.68 -3.79 7.60
C ALA A 334 -19.82 -4.72 6.74
N ASP A 335 -18.68 -4.24 6.20
CA ASP A 335 -17.73 -5.08 5.47
C ASP A 335 -16.97 -5.98 6.45
N GLY A 336 -17.04 -7.29 6.24
CA GLY A 336 -16.42 -8.27 7.15
C GLY A 336 -14.89 -8.38 7.00
N LYS A 337 -14.25 -7.66 6.05
CA LYS A 337 -12.82 -7.75 5.76
C LYS A 337 -12.13 -6.39 5.84
N LEU A 338 -12.09 -5.84 7.03
CA LEU A 338 -11.46 -4.54 7.30
C LEU A 338 -9.93 -4.60 7.33
N ASP A 339 -9.36 -5.70 7.80
CA ASP A 339 -7.91 -5.94 7.92
C ASP A 339 -7.58 -7.35 7.43
N GLY A 340 -6.72 -7.46 6.43
CA GLY A 340 -6.29 -8.73 5.85
C GLY A 340 -5.00 -9.30 6.44
N THR A 341 -4.51 -8.75 7.54
CA THR A 341 -3.20 -9.13 8.10
C THR A 341 -3.18 -10.60 8.50
N ASP A 342 -4.16 -11.07 9.24
CA ASP A 342 -4.18 -12.44 9.75
C ASP A 342 -4.42 -13.46 8.64
N GLU A 343 -5.25 -13.14 7.63
CA GLU A 343 -5.47 -13.98 6.45
C GLU A 343 -4.19 -14.16 5.63
N VAL A 344 -3.46 -13.07 5.38
CA VAL A 344 -2.17 -13.15 4.66
C VAL A 344 -1.14 -13.92 5.47
N LEU A 345 -1.08 -13.73 6.79
CA LEU A 345 -0.18 -14.49 7.67
C LEU A 345 -0.53 -15.98 7.66
N ASN A 346 -1.81 -16.35 7.61
CA ASN A 346 -2.23 -17.75 7.54
C ASN A 346 -1.76 -18.41 6.23
N GLU A 347 -1.90 -17.74 5.09
CA GLU A 347 -1.37 -18.24 3.81
C GLU A 347 0.15 -18.42 3.83
N ILE A 348 0.89 -17.50 4.46
CA ILE A 348 2.34 -17.62 4.65
C ILE A 348 2.68 -18.84 5.52
N ARG A 349 2.00 -19.04 6.65
CA ARG A 349 2.22 -20.18 7.57
C ARG A 349 1.94 -21.51 6.89
N GLU A 350 0.82 -21.61 6.17
CA GLU A 350 0.47 -22.81 5.43
C GLU A 350 1.49 -23.15 4.34
N ALA A 351 1.93 -22.16 3.57
CA ALA A 351 2.95 -22.36 2.55
C ALA A 351 4.27 -22.86 3.15
N ALA A 352 4.71 -22.30 4.29
CA ALA A 352 5.90 -22.72 4.99
C ALA A 352 5.80 -24.16 5.52
N CYS A 353 4.66 -24.54 6.12
CA CYS A 353 4.43 -25.90 6.61
C CYS A 353 4.50 -26.95 5.48
N ARG A 354 3.87 -26.67 4.35
CA ARG A 354 3.88 -27.57 3.16
C ARG A 354 5.31 -27.80 2.64
N THR A 355 6.20 -26.82 2.75
CA THR A 355 7.61 -26.97 2.37
C THR A 355 8.34 -27.96 3.29
N GLN A 356 8.10 -27.88 4.60
CA GLN A 356 8.73 -28.78 5.57
C GLN A 356 8.25 -30.24 5.43
N GLU A 357 6.97 -30.46 5.17
CA GLU A 357 6.41 -31.79 4.93
C GLU A 357 6.99 -32.45 3.67
N GLY A 358 7.17 -31.69 2.58
CA GLY A 358 7.80 -32.16 1.35
C GLY A 358 9.26 -32.57 1.57
N ALA A 359 10.01 -31.81 2.37
CA ALA A 359 11.40 -32.11 2.73
C ALA A 359 11.52 -33.36 3.65
N GLY A 360 10.51 -33.58 4.52
CA GLY A 360 10.46 -34.75 5.41
C GLY A 360 10.21 -36.07 4.69
N LYS A 361 9.39 -36.06 3.65
CA LYS A 361 9.08 -37.25 2.84
C LYS A 361 10.27 -37.70 1.97
N GLY A 362 11.07 -36.76 1.45
CA GLY A 362 12.27 -37.07 0.69
C GLY A 362 13.42 -37.72 1.49
N ARG A 363 13.43 -37.56 2.82
CA ARG A 363 14.45 -38.14 3.71
C ARG A 363 14.13 -39.55 4.20
N ARG A 364 12.92 -40.07 3.96
CA ARG A 364 12.51 -41.44 4.38
C ARG A 364 12.71 -42.50 3.31
N HIS A 365 13.15 -42.13 2.11
CA HIS A 365 13.35 -43.04 0.98
C HIS A 365 14.77 -42.94 0.38
N GLY A 366 15.74 -42.46 1.14
CA GLY A 366 17.16 -42.44 0.76
C GLY A 366 18.01 -43.29 1.70
#